data_a9ec0817b8837ef28f8b48f27d84fe92
#
_entry.id   a9ec0817b8837ef28f8b48f27d84fe92
#
_cell.length_a   1.000
_cell.length_b   1.000
_cell.length_c   1.000
_cell.angle_alpha   90.00
_cell.angle_beta   90.00
_cell.angle_gamma   90.00
#
_symmetry.space_group_name_H-M   'P 1'
#
loop_
_entity.id
_entity.type
_entity.pdbx_description
1 polymer ?
#
loop_
_entity_poly.entity_id
_entity_poly.type
_entity_poly.pdbx_seq_one_letter_code
_entity_poly.pdbx_strand_id
1 'polypeptide(L)'
;MKFHIYFIFYLLYVNCYKIITNPKQNTYKFNGNFFWKIGKSKNYKKGNLHRTLFNDYPICIYRDKNSHINAISDICIHRGASLSYGKLLDNNCLQCPYHGWEYEKGLVKCIPGNPQIKGDFGVPMFKTHEENGDIYICPTYDINSKNGIKANNTIYIPPEAHDESFVRISGTKQIKRPNQVITENVLDMMHISYVHTFGNQVSPIPFEIKYEDIDEFSGKTTFHYTAGPSSMSSLLGHSKYVKVENEFYLPDTTVTRVFAGPIIKTIVTHCYPIGKNESILHYDLYRNFIQHPFFDGLFYTQMDITLKEDVDILNGIYDNYVKGFMNTKFDITQLKYREKWNKQFISEKNNKNA
;
A
#
# COMPACT_ATOMS: atom_id res chain seq x y z
N MET A 1 -37.29 10.06 -47.54
CA MET A 1 -36.01 10.67 -47.18
C MET A 1 -35.83 10.98 -45.70
N LYS A 2 -36.88 11.33 -44.93
CA LYS A 2 -36.75 11.60 -43.46
C LYS A 2 -36.48 10.39 -42.60
N PHE A 3 -36.93 9.18 -42.96
CA PHE A 3 -36.70 7.95 -42.16
C PHE A 3 -35.24 7.45 -42.21
N HIS A 4 -34.51 7.67 -43.29
CA HIS A 4 -33.11 7.25 -43.39
C HIS A 4 -32.14 8.11 -42.55
N ILE A 5 -32.44 9.36 -42.33
CA ILE A 5 -31.61 10.28 -41.53
C ILE A 5 -31.69 9.90 -40.06
N TYR A 6 -32.86 9.54 -39.53
CA TYR A 6 -33.01 9.12 -38.13
C TYR A 6 -32.32 7.78 -37.85
N PHE A 7 -32.32 6.87 -38.81
CA PHE A 7 -31.64 5.56 -38.67
C PHE A 7 -30.13 5.71 -38.71
N ILE A 8 -29.60 6.62 -39.55
CA ILE A 8 -28.16 6.92 -39.60
C ILE A 8 -27.71 7.62 -38.30
N PHE A 9 -28.49 8.59 -37.78
CA PHE A 9 -28.18 9.19 -36.49
C PHE A 9 -28.28 8.21 -35.34
N TYR A 10 -29.21 7.28 -35.33
CA TYR A 10 -29.32 6.20 -34.34
C TYR A 10 -28.14 5.24 -34.43
N LEU A 11 -27.70 4.85 -35.64
CA LEU A 11 -26.52 4.00 -35.84
C LEU A 11 -25.21 4.73 -35.48
N LEU A 12 -25.08 6.01 -35.77
CA LEU A 12 -23.95 6.83 -35.34
C LEU A 12 -23.96 7.01 -33.81
N TYR A 13 -25.11 7.18 -33.24
CA TYR A 13 -25.30 7.30 -31.78
C TYR A 13 -24.91 6.00 -31.06
N VAL A 14 -25.37 4.83 -31.54
CA VAL A 14 -25.02 3.51 -31.01
C VAL A 14 -23.54 3.18 -31.24
N ASN A 15 -22.95 3.56 -32.38
CA ASN A 15 -21.53 3.37 -32.63
C ASN A 15 -20.62 4.28 -31.77
N CYS A 16 -21.05 5.51 -31.44
CA CYS A 16 -20.35 6.34 -30.46
C CYS A 16 -20.28 5.65 -29.09
N TYR A 17 -21.33 4.95 -28.67
CA TYR A 17 -21.31 4.21 -27.41
C TYR A 17 -20.39 2.97 -27.44
N LYS A 18 -20.27 2.29 -28.59
CA LYS A 18 -19.31 1.15 -28.72
C LYS A 18 -17.85 1.60 -28.68
N ILE A 19 -17.54 2.83 -29.08
CA ILE A 19 -16.18 3.39 -29.02
C ILE A 19 -15.79 3.74 -27.56
N ILE A 20 -16.76 4.14 -26.74
CA ILE A 20 -16.54 4.51 -25.33
C ILE A 20 -16.39 3.28 -24.42
N THR A 21 -16.90 2.12 -24.82
CA THR A 21 -16.81 0.88 -24.02
C THR A 21 -15.46 0.15 -24.15
N ASN A 22 -14.54 0.67 -24.98
CA ASN A 22 -13.21 0.13 -25.09
C ASN A 22 -12.17 1.17 -24.65
N PRO A 23 -11.94 1.37 -23.35
CA PRO A 23 -10.84 2.19 -22.89
C PRO A 23 -9.53 1.43 -23.15
N LYS A 24 -9.09 1.38 -24.42
CA LYS A 24 -7.72 0.98 -24.76
C LYS A 24 -6.68 1.97 -24.23
N GLN A 25 -7.10 3.04 -23.58
CA GLN A 25 -6.24 4.00 -22.95
C GLN A 25 -6.20 3.73 -21.45
N ASN A 26 -5.07 3.22 -21.00
CA ASN A 26 -4.67 3.00 -19.63
C ASN A 26 -5.36 1.82 -18.91
N THR A 27 -5.32 0.61 -19.51
CA THR A 27 -5.36 -0.58 -18.67
C THR A 27 -4.04 -0.64 -17.90
N TYR A 28 -3.98 0.04 -16.78
CA TYR A 28 -2.94 -0.17 -15.81
C TYR A 28 -3.16 -1.57 -15.23
N LYS A 29 -2.52 -2.57 -15.83
CA LYS A 29 -2.44 -3.89 -15.23
C LYS A 29 -1.34 -3.84 -14.20
N PHE A 30 -1.70 -3.61 -12.95
CA PHE A 30 -0.84 -3.99 -11.87
C PHE A 30 -0.83 -5.52 -11.85
N ASN A 31 0.32 -6.13 -12.12
CA ASN A 31 0.45 -7.57 -12.07
C ASN A 31 0.29 -8.01 -10.60
N GLY A 32 -0.67 -8.90 -10.34
CA GLY A 32 -0.92 -9.46 -9.03
C GLY A 32 -2.18 -8.90 -8.34
N ASN A 33 -3.03 -9.84 -7.93
CA ASN A 33 -4.27 -9.55 -7.20
C ASN A 33 -3.99 -9.48 -5.70
N PHE A 34 -3.28 -8.43 -5.25
CA PHE A 34 -2.89 -8.27 -3.86
C PHE A 34 -3.64 -7.11 -3.21
N PHE A 35 -3.95 -7.25 -1.92
CA PHE A 35 -4.38 -6.15 -1.09
C PHE A 35 -3.19 -5.30 -0.64
N TRP A 36 -3.34 -3.99 -0.75
CA TRP A 36 -2.38 -2.97 -0.32
C TRP A 36 -3.03 -2.09 0.72
N LYS A 37 -2.33 -1.80 1.81
CA LYS A 37 -2.81 -0.87 2.83
C LYS A 37 -2.71 0.56 2.30
N ILE A 38 -3.83 1.29 2.35
CA ILE A 38 -3.91 2.66 1.86
C ILE A 38 -4.18 3.70 2.95
N GLY A 39 -4.49 3.29 4.15
CA GLY A 39 -4.65 4.22 5.26
C GLY A 39 -5.47 3.70 6.43
N LYS A 40 -5.67 4.56 7.41
CA LYS A 40 -6.46 4.29 8.60
C LYS A 40 -7.94 4.52 8.34
N SER A 41 -8.79 3.59 8.73
CA SER A 41 -10.25 3.63 8.59
C SER A 41 -10.85 4.93 9.13
N LYS A 42 -10.37 5.42 10.27
CA LYS A 42 -10.85 6.66 10.92
C LYS A 42 -10.72 7.92 10.05
N ASN A 43 -9.85 7.89 9.03
CA ASN A 43 -9.63 9.02 8.13
C ASN A 43 -10.71 9.10 7.04
N TYR A 44 -11.42 8.01 6.79
CA TYR A 44 -12.45 7.92 5.75
C TYR A 44 -13.84 8.05 6.35
N LYS A 45 -14.24 9.29 6.65
CA LYS A 45 -15.54 9.59 7.25
C LYS A 45 -16.67 9.42 6.21
N LYS A 46 -17.87 9.08 6.70
CA LYS A 46 -19.08 8.97 5.85
C LYS A 46 -19.33 10.23 5.04
N GLY A 47 -19.62 10.06 3.77
CA GLY A 47 -19.94 11.14 2.84
C GLY A 47 -18.75 11.92 2.28
N ASN A 48 -17.54 11.73 2.85
CA ASN A 48 -16.34 12.36 2.32
C ASN A 48 -15.74 11.52 1.20
N LEU A 49 -15.30 12.20 0.15
CA LEU A 49 -14.58 11.61 -0.97
C LEU A 49 -13.09 11.90 -0.80
N HIS A 50 -12.27 10.88 -0.98
CA HIS A 50 -10.81 10.97 -0.84
C HIS A 50 -10.15 10.53 -2.13
N ARG A 51 -9.19 11.31 -2.60
CA ARG A 51 -8.36 10.94 -3.74
C ARG A 51 -7.05 10.35 -3.28
N THR A 52 -6.65 9.24 -3.87
CA THR A 52 -5.30 8.72 -3.80
C THR A 52 -4.79 8.37 -5.20
N LEU A 53 -3.49 8.17 -5.31
CA LEU A 53 -2.86 7.58 -6.49
C LEU A 53 -2.40 6.17 -6.15
N PHE A 54 -2.47 5.29 -7.12
CA PHE A 54 -1.81 4.00 -7.06
C PHE A 54 -1.05 3.82 -8.38
N ASN A 55 0.28 3.94 -8.33
CA ASN A 55 1.14 3.91 -9.51
C ASN A 55 0.68 4.91 -10.60
N ASP A 56 0.52 6.17 -10.25
CA ASP A 56 -0.01 7.25 -11.08
C ASP A 56 -1.48 7.13 -11.48
N TYR A 57 -2.16 6.01 -11.14
CA TYR A 57 -3.60 5.85 -11.43
C TYR A 57 -4.45 6.46 -10.32
N PRO A 58 -5.36 7.41 -10.64
CA PRO A 58 -6.17 8.06 -9.62
C PRO A 58 -7.36 7.20 -9.19
N ILE A 59 -7.53 7.08 -7.88
CA ILE A 59 -8.58 6.31 -7.23
C ILE A 59 -9.35 7.23 -6.28
N CYS A 60 -10.68 7.20 -6.40
CA CYS A 60 -11.61 7.81 -5.46
C CYS A 60 -12.04 6.78 -4.43
N ILE A 61 -11.79 7.08 -3.15
CA ILE A 61 -12.15 6.24 -2.01
C ILE A 61 -13.18 6.97 -1.17
N TYR A 62 -14.25 6.29 -0.79
CA TYR A 62 -15.28 6.87 0.05
C TYR A 62 -15.96 5.83 0.91
N ARG A 63 -16.45 6.28 2.05
CA ARG A 63 -17.33 5.49 2.90
C ARG A 63 -18.78 5.88 2.59
N ASP A 64 -19.57 4.91 2.15
CA ASP A 64 -20.98 5.13 1.86
C ASP A 64 -21.82 5.33 3.15
N LYS A 65 -23.11 5.63 2.98
CA LYS A 65 -24.02 5.85 4.12
C LYS A 65 -24.26 4.59 4.97
N ASN A 66 -24.04 3.41 4.36
CA ASN A 66 -24.10 2.13 5.04
C ASN A 66 -22.80 1.75 5.76
N SER A 67 -21.84 2.66 5.79
CA SER A 67 -20.49 2.47 6.38
C SER A 67 -19.56 1.56 5.61
N HIS A 68 -19.88 1.14 4.39
CA HIS A 68 -18.98 0.35 3.55
C HIS A 68 -17.94 1.26 2.88
N ILE A 69 -16.70 0.81 2.84
CA ILE A 69 -15.65 1.43 2.05
C ILE A 69 -15.80 1.01 0.60
N ASN A 70 -15.73 2.00 -0.29
CA ASN A 70 -15.76 1.80 -1.73
C ASN A 70 -14.52 2.48 -2.33
N ALA A 71 -13.95 1.88 -3.38
CA ALA A 71 -12.87 2.44 -4.17
C ALA A 71 -13.20 2.29 -5.65
N ILE A 72 -13.20 3.39 -6.38
CA ILE A 72 -13.47 3.42 -7.83
C ILE A 72 -12.42 4.27 -8.54
N SER A 73 -12.29 4.11 -9.85
CA SER A 73 -11.49 5.06 -10.64
C SER A 73 -11.98 6.50 -10.38
N ASP A 74 -11.03 7.40 -10.18
CA ASP A 74 -11.34 8.84 -10.00
C ASP A 74 -11.60 9.56 -11.33
N ILE A 75 -11.66 8.84 -12.45
CA ILE A 75 -11.79 9.40 -13.79
C ILE A 75 -13.22 9.16 -14.30
N CYS A 76 -14.03 10.22 -14.35
CA CYS A 76 -15.37 10.16 -14.95
C CYS A 76 -15.30 9.78 -16.43
N ILE A 77 -16.04 8.73 -16.84
CA ILE A 77 -16.02 8.23 -18.22
C ILE A 77 -16.55 9.24 -19.26
N HIS A 78 -17.30 10.25 -18.81
CA HIS A 78 -17.88 11.24 -19.74
C HIS A 78 -16.79 12.17 -20.31
N ARG A 79 -16.04 12.86 -19.43
CA ARG A 79 -15.05 13.88 -19.83
C ARG A 79 -13.83 13.93 -18.92
N GLY A 80 -13.53 12.84 -18.20
CA GLY A 80 -12.31 12.70 -17.40
C GLY A 80 -12.26 13.54 -16.11
N ALA A 81 -13.38 14.16 -15.68
CA ALA A 81 -13.39 14.91 -14.44
C ALA A 81 -13.11 14.00 -13.24
N SER A 82 -12.37 14.49 -12.24
CA SER A 82 -12.15 13.78 -10.98
C SER A 82 -13.45 13.61 -10.21
N LEU A 83 -13.82 12.36 -9.95
CA LEU A 83 -15.03 12.01 -9.21
C LEU A 83 -14.91 12.37 -7.72
N SER A 84 -13.71 12.39 -7.18
CA SER A 84 -13.44 12.79 -5.79
C SER A 84 -13.74 14.26 -5.48
N TYR A 85 -13.87 15.12 -6.51
CA TYR A 85 -14.35 16.51 -6.36
C TYR A 85 -15.88 16.63 -6.42
N GLY A 86 -16.57 15.50 -6.59
CA GLY A 86 -18.01 15.43 -6.59
C GLY A 86 -18.61 15.37 -5.18
N LYS A 87 -19.74 14.71 -5.07
CA LYS A 87 -20.43 14.50 -3.79
C LYS A 87 -21.11 13.15 -3.74
N LEU A 88 -21.26 12.61 -2.55
CA LEU A 88 -22.05 11.43 -2.28
C LEU A 88 -23.50 11.86 -2.01
N LEU A 89 -24.44 11.34 -2.82
CA LEU A 89 -25.88 11.62 -2.70
C LEU A 89 -26.54 10.75 -1.64
N ASP A 90 -27.81 11.06 -1.33
CA ASP A 90 -28.59 10.31 -0.33
C ASP A 90 -28.88 8.87 -0.72
N ASN A 91 -28.91 8.57 -2.01
CA ASN A 91 -29.07 7.23 -2.58
C ASN A 91 -27.76 6.44 -2.69
N ASN A 92 -26.68 6.86 -2.05
CA ASN A 92 -25.33 6.30 -2.14
C ASN A 92 -24.66 6.40 -3.52
N CYS A 93 -25.24 7.15 -4.47
CA CYS A 93 -24.56 7.44 -5.73
C CYS A 93 -23.52 8.55 -5.54
N LEU A 94 -22.35 8.37 -6.14
CA LEU A 94 -21.36 9.43 -6.29
C LEU A 94 -21.70 10.26 -7.54
N GLN A 95 -21.92 11.55 -7.36
CA GLN A 95 -22.24 12.46 -8.45
C GLN A 95 -21.00 13.20 -8.95
N CYS A 96 -20.75 13.10 -10.26
CA CYS A 96 -19.67 13.82 -10.92
C CYS A 96 -19.87 15.34 -10.83
N PRO A 97 -18.83 16.12 -10.47
CA PRO A 97 -18.97 17.56 -10.29
C PRO A 97 -19.16 18.32 -11.59
N TYR A 98 -18.82 17.71 -12.75
CA TYR A 98 -18.80 18.42 -14.02
C TYR A 98 -20.18 18.43 -14.71
N HIS A 99 -20.81 17.24 -14.88
CA HIS A 99 -22.09 17.13 -15.61
C HIS A 99 -23.14 16.30 -14.86
N GLY A 100 -22.95 16.07 -13.55
CA GLY A 100 -23.93 15.41 -12.71
C GLY A 100 -24.15 13.91 -12.97
N TRP A 101 -23.28 13.24 -13.73
CA TRP A 101 -23.37 11.78 -13.89
C TRP A 101 -23.25 11.09 -12.55
N GLU A 102 -24.13 10.10 -12.29
CA GLU A 102 -24.19 9.43 -11.00
C GLU A 102 -23.69 8.00 -11.13
N TYR A 103 -22.87 7.61 -10.17
CA TYR A 103 -22.21 6.30 -10.11
C TYR A 103 -22.58 5.57 -8.81
N GLU A 104 -23.07 4.34 -8.92
CA GLU A 104 -23.19 3.43 -7.80
C GLU A 104 -22.15 2.32 -7.94
N LYS A 105 -21.20 2.24 -7.00
CA LYS A 105 -20.10 1.24 -7.05
C LYS A 105 -19.42 1.18 -8.43
N GLY A 106 -19.17 2.34 -9.01
CA GLY A 106 -18.55 2.46 -10.33
C GLY A 106 -19.49 2.39 -11.52
N LEU A 107 -20.67 1.80 -11.41
CA LEU A 107 -21.65 1.72 -12.50
C LEU A 107 -22.45 3.03 -12.65
N VAL A 108 -22.64 3.47 -13.88
CA VAL A 108 -23.47 4.65 -14.17
C VAL A 108 -24.94 4.32 -13.90
N LYS A 109 -25.59 5.13 -13.05
CA LYS A 109 -27.00 4.99 -12.68
C LYS A 109 -27.89 6.08 -13.27
N CYS A 110 -27.35 7.29 -13.42
CA CYS A 110 -28.09 8.42 -13.95
C CYS A 110 -27.20 9.31 -14.84
N ILE A 111 -27.76 9.70 -15.97
CA ILE A 111 -27.21 10.71 -16.86
C ILE A 111 -28.25 11.82 -16.94
N PRO A 112 -28.08 12.97 -16.26
CA PRO A 112 -29.12 13.99 -16.16
C PRO A 112 -29.65 14.51 -17.51
N GLY A 113 -28.76 14.63 -18.49
CA GLY A 113 -29.13 15.06 -19.85
C GLY A 113 -29.75 13.94 -20.71
N ASN A 114 -29.77 12.68 -20.25
CA ASN A 114 -30.25 11.56 -21.05
C ASN A 114 -30.66 10.37 -20.16
N PRO A 115 -31.71 10.52 -19.34
CA PRO A 115 -32.09 9.53 -18.32
C PRO A 115 -32.58 8.19 -18.88
N GLN A 116 -32.93 8.12 -20.17
CA GLN A 116 -33.31 6.87 -20.84
C GLN A 116 -32.12 5.96 -21.15
N ILE A 117 -30.87 6.47 -21.14
CA ILE A 117 -29.71 5.62 -21.34
C ILE A 117 -29.48 4.82 -20.08
N LYS A 118 -29.63 3.51 -20.22
CA LYS A 118 -29.35 2.49 -19.20
C LYS A 118 -28.42 1.45 -19.75
N GLY A 119 -27.51 0.96 -18.96
CA GLY A 119 -26.59 -0.10 -19.37
C GLY A 119 -25.58 -0.41 -18.27
N ASP A 120 -24.96 -1.57 -18.38
CA ASP A 120 -23.89 -2.01 -17.48
C ASP A 120 -22.54 -1.44 -17.93
N PHE A 121 -22.40 -0.12 -17.79
CA PHE A 121 -21.15 0.57 -18.08
C PHE A 121 -20.79 1.54 -16.93
N GLY A 122 -19.51 1.85 -16.81
CA GLY A 122 -19.07 2.69 -15.69
C GLY A 122 -17.55 2.81 -15.63
N VAL A 123 -17.06 3.10 -14.44
CA VAL A 123 -15.65 3.20 -14.13
C VAL A 123 -15.20 1.96 -13.35
N PRO A 124 -13.90 1.58 -13.43
CA PRO A 124 -13.35 0.51 -12.62
C PRO A 124 -13.70 0.63 -11.15
N MET A 125 -14.13 -0.47 -10.55
CA MET A 125 -14.31 -0.61 -9.12
C MET A 125 -13.23 -1.56 -8.58
N PHE A 126 -12.55 -1.14 -7.51
CA PHE A 126 -11.50 -1.90 -6.85
C PHE A 126 -12.06 -2.60 -5.62
N LYS A 127 -11.63 -3.84 -5.39
CA LYS A 127 -11.99 -4.57 -4.19
C LYS A 127 -11.39 -3.88 -2.98
N THR A 128 -12.21 -3.67 -1.96
CA THR A 128 -11.80 -3.08 -0.69
C THR A 128 -11.92 -4.09 0.44
N HIS A 129 -11.10 -3.92 1.45
CA HIS A 129 -11.18 -4.64 2.71
C HIS A 129 -10.88 -3.70 3.87
N GLU A 130 -11.57 -3.88 4.99
CA GLU A 130 -11.36 -3.11 6.21
C GLU A 130 -11.12 -4.07 7.36
N GLU A 131 -9.94 -3.97 7.99
CA GLU A 131 -9.55 -4.85 9.08
C GLU A 131 -8.57 -4.15 10.02
N ASN A 132 -8.65 -4.43 11.31
CA ASN A 132 -7.80 -3.86 12.37
C ASN A 132 -7.67 -2.32 12.33
N GLY A 133 -8.76 -1.64 11.92
CA GLY A 133 -8.80 -0.18 11.78
C GLY A 133 -8.03 0.37 10.60
N ASP A 134 -7.67 -0.47 9.63
CA ASP A 134 -6.98 -0.13 8.41
C ASP A 134 -7.84 -0.46 7.16
N ILE A 135 -7.60 0.28 6.08
CA ILE A 135 -8.26 0.08 4.80
C ILE A 135 -7.24 -0.43 3.79
N TYR A 136 -7.65 -1.44 3.05
CA TYR A 136 -6.89 -2.09 1.99
C TYR A 136 -7.64 -2.04 0.68
N ILE A 137 -6.91 -1.89 -0.42
CA ILE A 137 -7.45 -2.04 -1.78
C ILE A 137 -6.66 -3.08 -2.58
N CYS A 138 -7.38 -3.80 -3.44
CA CYS A 138 -6.77 -4.58 -4.50
C CYS A 138 -6.91 -3.76 -5.81
N PRO A 139 -5.81 -3.20 -6.36
CA PRO A 139 -5.89 -2.27 -7.49
C PRO A 139 -6.13 -2.96 -8.83
N THR A 140 -6.23 -4.28 -8.85
CA THR A 140 -6.61 -5.03 -10.03
C THR A 140 -8.13 -5.07 -10.15
N TYR A 141 -8.64 -4.85 -11.35
CA TYR A 141 -10.08 -4.97 -11.64
C TYR A 141 -10.28 -5.79 -12.91
N ASP A 142 -11.43 -6.46 -12.98
CA ASP A 142 -11.92 -7.09 -14.20
C ASP A 142 -13.36 -6.64 -14.42
N ILE A 143 -13.58 -5.84 -15.44
CA ILE A 143 -14.90 -5.31 -15.80
C ILE A 143 -15.90 -6.41 -16.19
N ASN A 144 -15.39 -7.58 -16.58
CA ASN A 144 -16.20 -8.74 -16.99
C ASN A 144 -16.43 -9.74 -15.85
N SER A 145 -15.75 -9.60 -14.73
CA SER A 145 -15.88 -10.52 -13.59
C SER A 145 -17.04 -10.12 -12.69
N LYS A 146 -18.18 -10.78 -12.86
CA LYS A 146 -19.35 -10.63 -11.97
C LYS A 146 -19.06 -11.04 -10.51
N ASN A 147 -18.02 -11.85 -10.28
CA ASN A 147 -17.68 -12.42 -8.97
C ASN A 147 -16.53 -11.67 -8.26
N GLY A 148 -16.01 -10.59 -8.87
CA GLY A 148 -14.84 -9.89 -8.36
C GLY A 148 -13.54 -10.69 -8.52
N ILE A 149 -12.42 -10.03 -8.29
CA ILE A 149 -11.09 -10.65 -8.35
C ILE A 149 -10.77 -11.26 -6.98
N LYS A 150 -10.27 -12.51 -6.97
CA LYS A 150 -9.73 -13.11 -5.74
C LYS A 150 -8.34 -12.52 -5.48
N ALA A 151 -8.14 -11.94 -4.31
CA ALA A 151 -6.81 -11.51 -3.91
C ALA A 151 -5.91 -12.71 -3.62
N ASN A 152 -4.64 -12.61 -3.97
CA ASN A 152 -3.65 -13.68 -3.82
C ASN A 152 -3.09 -13.75 -2.40
N ASN A 153 -3.08 -12.62 -1.67
CA ASN A 153 -2.57 -12.57 -0.31
C ASN A 153 -3.67 -12.55 0.73
N THR A 154 -3.34 -13.07 1.90
CA THR A 154 -4.02 -12.78 3.14
C THR A 154 -3.41 -11.50 3.74
N ILE A 155 -4.24 -10.62 4.28
CA ILE A 155 -3.76 -9.43 4.99
C ILE A 155 -3.08 -9.90 6.28
N TYR A 156 -1.84 -9.47 6.46
CA TYR A 156 -1.09 -9.78 7.67
C TYR A 156 -1.50 -8.84 8.81
N ILE A 157 -1.96 -9.42 9.91
CA ILE A 157 -2.23 -8.71 11.16
C ILE A 157 -1.24 -9.25 12.21
N PRO A 158 -0.40 -8.40 12.82
CA PRO A 158 0.57 -8.86 13.80
C PRO A 158 -0.16 -9.33 15.07
N PRO A 159 0.33 -10.39 15.74
CA PRO A 159 -0.27 -10.89 16.98
C PRO A 159 -0.34 -9.82 18.07
N GLU A 160 0.57 -8.89 18.08
CA GLU A 160 0.59 -7.73 18.98
C GLU A 160 -0.66 -6.83 18.87
N ALA A 161 -1.37 -6.91 17.73
CA ALA A 161 -2.61 -6.15 17.54
C ALA A 161 -3.79 -6.68 18.37
N HIS A 162 -3.70 -7.93 18.81
CA HIS A 162 -4.72 -8.62 19.61
C HIS A 162 -4.27 -8.88 21.06
N ASP A 163 -3.07 -8.41 21.43
CA ASP A 163 -2.51 -8.57 22.78
C ASP A 163 -2.62 -7.25 23.54
N GLU A 164 -3.44 -7.23 24.61
CA GLU A 164 -3.68 -6.07 25.47
C GLU A 164 -2.41 -5.59 26.18
N SER A 165 -1.37 -6.41 26.27
CA SER A 165 -0.06 -6.02 26.80
C SER A 165 0.73 -5.11 25.87
N PHE A 166 0.24 -4.83 24.65
CA PHE A 166 0.86 -3.92 23.72
C PHE A 166 0.03 -2.65 23.53
N VAL A 167 0.71 -1.54 23.35
CA VAL A 167 0.11 -0.28 22.88
C VAL A 167 0.63 0.04 21.49
N ARG A 168 -0.22 0.67 20.67
CA ARG A 168 0.06 0.97 19.25
C ARG A 168 0.11 2.48 19.03
N ILE A 169 1.14 2.95 18.34
CA ILE A 169 1.13 4.24 17.65
C ILE A 169 1.24 4.02 16.13
N SER A 170 0.75 4.96 15.34
CA SER A 170 0.71 4.83 13.88
C SER A 170 1.04 6.14 13.20
N GLY A 171 1.82 6.08 12.12
CA GLY A 171 2.15 7.25 11.32
C GLY A 171 2.22 6.94 9.84
N THR A 172 2.46 8.01 9.06
CA THR A 172 2.53 7.94 7.60
C THR A 172 3.60 8.89 7.10
N LYS A 173 4.40 8.44 6.14
CA LYS A 173 5.44 9.24 5.49
C LYS A 173 5.34 9.09 3.97
N GLN A 174 5.36 10.19 3.25
CA GLN A 174 5.54 10.19 1.80
C GLN A 174 7.03 10.25 1.50
N ILE A 175 7.52 9.35 0.65
CA ILE A 175 8.93 9.17 0.34
C ILE A 175 9.09 9.17 -1.18
N LYS A 176 10.02 9.98 -1.69
CA LYS A 176 10.31 10.11 -3.13
C LYS A 176 11.22 8.98 -3.62
N ARG A 177 10.80 7.74 -3.43
CA ARG A 177 11.46 6.52 -3.87
C ARG A 177 10.44 5.44 -4.22
N PRO A 178 10.78 4.50 -5.12
CA PRO A 178 9.95 3.33 -5.38
C PRO A 178 9.74 2.51 -4.09
N ASN A 179 8.55 1.96 -3.93
CA ASN A 179 8.21 1.18 -2.75
C ASN A 179 9.15 -0.01 -2.49
N GLN A 180 9.62 -0.70 -3.54
CA GLN A 180 10.58 -1.79 -3.40
C GLN A 180 11.89 -1.34 -2.74
N VAL A 181 12.42 -0.18 -3.14
CA VAL A 181 13.68 0.36 -2.59
C VAL A 181 13.53 0.68 -1.10
N ILE A 182 12.37 1.23 -0.73
CA ILE A 182 12.04 1.52 0.67
C ILE A 182 11.90 0.21 1.47
N THR A 183 11.18 -0.77 0.93
CA THR A 183 11.01 -2.08 1.57
C THR A 183 12.35 -2.81 1.75
N GLU A 184 13.21 -2.80 0.74
CA GLU A 184 14.55 -3.39 0.82
C GLU A 184 15.43 -2.69 1.87
N ASN A 185 15.31 -1.38 2.04
CA ASN A 185 16.02 -0.65 3.12
C ASN A 185 15.51 -1.10 4.51
N VAL A 186 14.20 -1.23 4.73
CA VAL A 186 13.65 -1.72 6.00
C VAL A 186 14.10 -3.16 6.31
N LEU A 187 14.31 -3.98 5.28
CA LEU A 187 14.77 -5.38 5.41
C LEU A 187 16.28 -5.54 5.55
N ASP A 188 17.05 -4.47 5.36
CA ASP A 188 18.50 -4.51 5.50
C ASP A 188 18.90 -4.60 6.97
N MET A 189 19.75 -5.58 7.30
CA MET A 189 20.22 -5.75 8.68
C MET A 189 21.51 -4.99 8.98
N MET A 190 22.32 -4.68 7.96
CA MET A 190 23.60 -4.02 8.16
C MET A 190 23.49 -2.52 8.36
N HIS A 191 22.52 -1.85 7.71
CA HIS A 191 22.37 -0.40 7.79
C HIS A 191 22.08 0.09 9.23
N ILE A 192 21.42 -0.75 10.04
CA ILE A 192 21.02 -0.42 11.42
C ILE A 192 22.17 0.18 12.22
N SER A 193 23.36 -0.41 12.10
CA SER A 193 24.53 0.00 12.89
C SER A 193 25.21 1.27 12.37
N TYR A 194 25.02 1.62 11.11
CA TYR A 194 25.74 2.75 10.47
C TYR A 194 24.85 3.97 10.23
N VAL A 195 23.57 3.74 9.94
CA VAL A 195 22.62 4.80 9.58
C VAL A 195 21.96 5.39 10.82
N HIS A 196 21.52 4.52 11.74
CA HIS A 196 20.73 4.98 12.88
C HIS A 196 21.58 5.43 14.06
N THR A 197 21.16 6.52 14.67
CA THR A 197 21.79 7.08 15.89
C THR A 197 21.80 6.14 17.08
N PHE A 198 20.89 5.17 17.12
CA PHE A 198 20.87 4.10 18.12
C PHE A 198 21.72 2.88 17.75
N GLY A 199 22.34 2.86 16.59
CA GLY A 199 23.21 1.79 16.11
C GLY A 199 24.50 1.66 16.89
N ASN A 200 25.26 0.57 16.65
CA ASN A 200 26.54 0.32 17.26
C ASN A 200 27.65 0.20 16.23
N GLN A 201 28.32 1.30 15.95
CA GLN A 201 29.43 1.34 14.97
C GLN A 201 30.70 0.65 15.47
N VAL A 202 30.83 0.39 16.77
CA VAL A 202 31.99 -0.35 17.34
C VAL A 202 31.85 -1.86 17.13
N SER A 203 30.63 -2.37 17.20
CA SER A 203 30.32 -3.78 16.96
C SER A 203 29.13 -3.88 15.98
N PRO A 204 29.35 -3.52 14.70
CA PRO A 204 28.25 -3.30 13.76
C PRO A 204 27.68 -4.58 13.14
N ILE A 205 28.41 -5.69 13.26
CA ILE A 205 28.12 -6.93 12.49
C ILE A 205 27.07 -7.75 13.19
N PRO A 206 25.91 -8.02 12.54
CA PRO A 206 24.93 -8.97 13.04
C PRO A 206 25.47 -10.41 13.02
N PHE A 207 25.01 -11.24 13.93
CA PHE A 207 25.44 -12.63 14.08
C PHE A 207 24.26 -13.57 14.29
N GLU A 208 24.50 -14.89 14.21
CA GLU A 208 23.47 -15.96 14.30
C GLU A 208 22.32 -15.73 13.29
N ILE A 209 22.68 -15.40 12.04
CA ILE A 209 21.72 -15.08 11.00
C ILE A 209 21.10 -16.37 10.47
N LYS A 210 19.78 -16.46 10.53
CA LYS A 210 19.00 -17.56 10.00
C LYS A 210 17.84 -17.03 9.19
N TYR A 211 17.77 -17.40 7.91
CA TYR A 211 16.61 -17.15 7.05
C TYR A 211 15.72 -18.40 6.97
N GLU A 212 14.40 -18.18 6.91
CA GLU A 212 13.41 -19.21 6.65
C GLU A 212 12.27 -18.68 5.75
N ASP A 213 11.83 -19.49 4.80
CA ASP A 213 10.62 -19.22 4.04
C ASP A 213 9.40 -19.51 4.92
N ILE A 214 8.45 -18.58 4.98
CA ILE A 214 7.16 -18.81 5.64
C ILE A 214 6.20 -19.44 4.63
N ASP A 215 6.06 -18.82 3.46
CA ASP A 215 5.28 -19.32 2.31
C ASP A 215 5.82 -18.74 0.99
N GLU A 216 5.06 -18.86 -0.10
CA GLU A 216 5.47 -18.35 -1.41
C GLU A 216 5.52 -16.80 -1.50
N PHE A 217 4.86 -16.09 -0.58
CA PHE A 217 4.76 -14.62 -0.55
C PHE A 217 5.51 -13.98 0.60
N SER A 218 6.05 -14.76 1.51
CA SER A 218 6.61 -14.27 2.77
C SER A 218 7.88 -15.01 3.20
N GLY A 219 8.66 -14.36 4.03
CA GLY A 219 9.89 -14.92 4.59
C GLY A 219 10.34 -14.15 5.82
N LYS A 220 11.20 -14.79 6.60
CA LYS A 220 11.67 -14.29 7.89
C LYS A 220 13.16 -14.48 8.04
N THR A 221 13.84 -13.48 8.57
CA THR A 221 15.22 -13.59 9.02
C THR A 221 15.30 -13.30 10.51
N THR A 222 15.94 -14.19 11.25
CA THR A 222 16.28 -13.98 12.66
C THR A 222 17.77 -13.72 12.76
N PHE A 223 18.16 -12.71 13.53
CA PHE A 223 19.56 -12.39 13.79
C PHE A 223 19.72 -11.67 15.13
N HIS A 224 20.95 -11.55 15.59
CA HIS A 224 21.31 -10.80 16.78
C HIS A 224 22.25 -9.65 16.40
N TYR A 225 22.21 -8.56 17.16
CA TYR A 225 23.20 -7.49 17.10
C TYR A 225 23.55 -6.96 18.47
N THR A 226 24.70 -6.29 18.56
CA THR A 226 25.13 -5.62 19.78
C THR A 226 24.43 -4.27 19.90
N ALA A 227 23.66 -4.05 20.95
CA ALA A 227 22.95 -2.82 21.19
C ALA A 227 23.90 -1.59 21.21
N GLY A 228 23.53 -0.52 20.56
CA GLY A 228 24.25 0.75 20.65
C GLY A 228 24.04 1.43 22.01
N PRO A 229 24.95 2.33 22.42
CA PRO A 229 24.89 2.97 23.74
C PRO A 229 23.61 3.83 23.94
N SER A 230 23.07 4.39 22.88
CA SER A 230 21.84 5.19 22.87
C SER A 230 20.58 4.38 22.53
N SER A 231 20.70 3.07 22.39
CA SER A 231 19.54 2.22 22.13
C SER A 231 18.65 2.11 23.39
N MET A 232 17.35 1.90 23.18
CA MET A 232 16.40 1.70 24.28
C MET A 232 16.80 0.51 25.17
N SER A 233 17.35 -0.57 24.59
CA SER A 233 17.87 -1.72 25.33
C SER A 233 18.98 -1.34 26.31
N SER A 234 19.93 -0.54 25.86
CA SER A 234 21.05 -0.05 26.70
C SER A 234 20.56 0.93 27.75
N LEU A 235 19.68 1.84 27.40
CA LEU A 235 19.13 2.86 28.32
C LEU A 235 18.30 2.24 29.44
N LEU A 236 17.59 1.15 29.17
CA LEU A 236 16.79 0.42 30.16
C LEU A 236 17.60 -0.70 30.88
N GLY A 237 18.86 -0.88 30.55
CA GLY A 237 19.77 -1.81 31.21
C GLY A 237 19.44 -3.31 31.03
N HIS A 238 18.70 -3.66 29.95
CA HIS A 238 18.17 -5.01 29.82
C HIS A 238 19.11 -6.02 29.13
N SER A 239 19.81 -5.65 28.07
CA SER A 239 20.67 -6.60 27.36
C SER A 239 21.70 -5.92 26.46
N LYS A 240 22.92 -6.47 26.48
CA LYS A 240 23.97 -6.13 25.54
C LYS A 240 23.65 -6.63 24.12
N TYR A 241 22.97 -7.76 24.02
CA TYR A 241 22.58 -8.37 22.75
C TYR A 241 21.08 -8.30 22.56
N VAL A 242 20.68 -7.98 21.34
CA VAL A 242 19.29 -7.81 20.95
C VAL A 242 18.99 -8.78 19.84
N LYS A 243 17.96 -9.58 20.01
CA LYS A 243 17.42 -10.44 18.96
C LYS A 243 16.50 -9.62 18.07
N VAL A 244 16.61 -9.78 16.76
CA VAL A 244 15.70 -9.20 15.77
C VAL A 244 15.10 -10.28 14.90
N GLU A 245 13.83 -10.15 14.64
CA GLU A 245 13.11 -10.88 13.60
C GLU A 245 12.64 -9.89 12.55
N ASN A 246 13.14 -10.03 11.32
CA ASN A 246 12.75 -9.26 10.16
C ASN A 246 11.94 -10.12 9.21
N GLU A 247 10.68 -9.76 8.97
CA GLU A 247 9.76 -10.50 8.12
C GLU A 247 9.29 -9.61 6.98
N PHE A 248 8.95 -10.22 5.86
CA PHE A 248 8.21 -9.57 4.79
C PHE A 248 7.01 -10.42 4.37
N TYR A 249 5.95 -9.73 3.96
CA TYR A 249 4.73 -10.29 3.40
C TYR A 249 4.36 -9.47 2.17
N LEU A 250 4.42 -10.09 0.99
CA LEU A 250 4.05 -9.39 -0.24
C LEU A 250 2.58 -8.95 -0.19
N PRO A 251 2.27 -7.79 -0.74
CA PRO A 251 3.11 -6.96 -1.61
C PRO A 251 3.87 -5.86 -0.86
N ASP A 252 3.45 -5.45 0.33
CA ASP A 252 3.82 -4.16 0.90
C ASP A 252 4.22 -4.18 2.38
N THR A 253 4.16 -5.35 3.02
CA THR A 253 4.28 -5.44 4.47
C THR A 253 5.66 -5.91 4.90
N THR A 254 6.28 -5.20 5.83
CA THR A 254 7.43 -5.68 6.59
C THR A 254 7.14 -5.65 8.08
N VAL A 255 7.78 -6.54 8.82
CA VAL A 255 7.65 -6.62 10.28
C VAL A 255 9.04 -6.73 10.89
N THR A 256 9.39 -5.78 11.71
CA THR A 256 10.65 -5.81 12.47
C THR A 256 10.32 -5.93 13.95
N ARG A 257 10.60 -7.12 14.54
CA ARG A 257 10.48 -7.36 15.99
C ARG A 257 11.82 -7.30 16.64
N VAL A 258 11.93 -6.45 17.65
CA VAL A 258 13.15 -6.24 18.43
C VAL A 258 12.90 -6.74 19.86
N PHE A 259 13.67 -7.75 20.29
CA PHE A 259 13.58 -8.37 21.61
C PHE A 259 14.79 -7.97 22.45
N ALA A 260 14.55 -7.26 23.53
CA ALA A 260 15.57 -6.85 24.49
C ALA A 260 15.17 -7.31 25.90
N GLY A 261 15.47 -8.58 26.21
CA GLY A 261 14.94 -9.24 27.42
C GLY A 261 13.41 -9.31 27.38
N PRO A 262 12.69 -8.79 28.40
CA PRO A 262 11.23 -8.79 28.42
C PRO A 262 10.60 -7.73 27.52
N ILE A 263 11.40 -6.80 26.99
CA ILE A 263 10.93 -5.69 26.14
C ILE A 263 10.80 -6.17 24.70
N ILE A 264 9.64 -5.91 24.12
CA ILE A 264 9.35 -6.18 22.72
C ILE A 264 8.89 -4.89 22.07
N LYS A 265 9.54 -4.52 20.97
CA LYS A 265 9.13 -3.45 20.06
C LYS A 265 8.92 -4.04 18.67
N THR A 266 7.72 -3.94 18.15
CA THR A 266 7.37 -4.40 16.81
C THR A 266 7.00 -3.23 15.93
N ILE A 267 7.67 -3.11 14.79
CA ILE A 267 7.38 -2.11 13.77
C ILE A 267 6.83 -2.84 12.56
N VAL A 268 5.60 -2.57 12.20
CA VAL A 268 4.97 -3.05 10.98
C VAL A 268 4.93 -1.90 9.99
N THR A 269 5.47 -2.09 8.80
CA THR A 269 5.38 -1.09 7.75
C THR A 269 4.60 -1.62 6.55
N HIS A 270 3.93 -0.71 5.86
CA HIS A 270 3.23 -0.97 4.61
C HIS A 270 3.59 0.14 3.63
N CYS A 271 4.19 -0.22 2.50
CA CYS A 271 4.70 0.74 1.55
C CYS A 271 4.05 0.57 0.18
N TYR A 272 3.10 1.44 -0.18
CA TYR A 272 2.44 1.36 -1.47
C TYR A 272 2.89 2.48 -2.43
N PRO A 273 3.01 2.19 -3.75
CA PRO A 273 3.45 3.16 -4.74
C PRO A 273 2.32 4.14 -5.10
N ILE A 274 2.57 5.43 -5.01
CA ILE A 274 1.68 6.45 -5.56
C ILE A 274 2.10 6.89 -6.96
N GLY A 275 3.37 6.69 -7.32
CA GLY A 275 3.95 6.94 -8.63
C GLY A 275 5.19 6.10 -8.86
N LYS A 276 5.82 6.26 -10.03
CA LYS A 276 7.01 5.49 -10.40
C LYS A 276 8.15 5.60 -9.39
N ASN A 277 8.37 6.80 -8.85
CA ASN A 277 9.46 7.12 -7.93
C ASN A 277 8.92 7.77 -6.65
N GLU A 278 7.72 7.43 -6.23
CA GLU A 278 7.11 8.00 -5.05
C GLU A 278 6.17 7.01 -4.40
N SER A 279 6.24 6.90 -3.09
CA SER A 279 5.48 5.94 -2.31
C SER A 279 5.00 6.54 -1.00
N ILE A 280 3.96 5.94 -0.43
CA ILE A 280 3.51 6.22 0.93
C ILE A 280 3.87 5.04 1.80
N LEU A 281 4.62 5.31 2.86
CA LEU A 281 4.92 4.38 3.93
C LEU A 281 3.99 4.65 5.11
N HIS A 282 3.18 3.67 5.46
CA HIS A 282 2.46 3.61 6.73
C HIS A 282 3.25 2.78 7.71
N TYR A 283 3.34 3.20 8.96
CA TYR A 283 3.91 2.39 10.01
C TYR A 283 2.97 2.26 11.21
N ASP A 284 3.07 1.12 11.86
CA ASP A 284 2.47 0.83 13.15
C ASP A 284 3.58 0.33 14.09
N LEU A 285 3.78 1.04 15.19
CA LEU A 285 4.72 0.63 16.23
C LEU A 285 3.94 0.10 17.42
N TYR A 286 4.17 -1.16 17.75
CA TYR A 286 3.65 -1.84 18.93
C TYR A 286 4.75 -1.96 19.97
N ARG A 287 4.42 -1.75 21.24
CA ARG A 287 5.35 -1.89 22.35
C ARG A 287 4.66 -2.39 23.61
N ASN A 288 5.33 -3.28 24.38
CA ASN A 288 4.87 -3.80 25.65
C ASN A 288 5.50 -3.10 26.87
N PHE A 289 6.13 -1.94 26.67
CA PHE A 289 6.83 -1.16 27.68
C PHE A 289 6.52 0.33 27.53
N ILE A 290 6.63 1.10 28.62
CA ILE A 290 6.31 2.54 28.63
C ILE A 290 4.96 2.81 27.95
N GLN A 291 3.93 2.09 28.38
CA GLN A 291 2.63 2.00 27.67
C GLN A 291 1.74 3.23 27.90
N HIS A 292 2.02 4.06 28.88
CA HIS A 292 1.18 5.22 29.18
C HIS A 292 1.17 6.21 28.01
N PRO A 293 -0.01 6.69 27.54
CA PRO A 293 -0.13 7.54 26.35
C PRO A 293 0.66 8.84 26.40
N PHE A 294 0.98 9.33 27.58
CA PHE A 294 1.85 10.51 27.78
C PHE A 294 3.19 10.38 27.05
N PHE A 295 3.69 9.16 26.92
CA PHE A 295 4.98 8.89 26.27
C PHE A 295 4.88 8.63 24.76
N ASP A 296 3.69 8.62 24.18
CA ASP A 296 3.52 8.37 22.74
C ASP A 296 4.30 9.37 21.89
N GLY A 297 4.37 10.64 22.32
CA GLY A 297 5.16 11.68 21.66
C GLY A 297 6.64 11.34 21.52
N LEU A 298 7.23 10.66 22.50
CA LEU A 298 8.61 10.20 22.45
C LEU A 298 8.81 9.18 21.31
N PHE A 299 7.88 8.23 21.20
CA PHE A 299 7.95 7.18 20.17
C PHE A 299 7.66 7.72 18.77
N TYR A 300 6.75 8.69 18.63
CA TYR A 300 6.57 9.42 17.37
C TYR A 300 7.86 10.12 16.94
N THR A 301 8.50 10.84 17.87
CA THR A 301 9.77 11.53 17.59
C THR A 301 10.88 10.54 17.21
N GLN A 302 10.98 9.41 17.91
CA GLN A 302 11.93 8.36 17.56
C GLN A 302 11.70 7.81 16.15
N MET A 303 10.44 7.52 15.79
CA MET A 303 10.11 7.04 14.45
C MET A 303 10.41 8.08 13.37
N ASP A 304 10.11 9.37 13.63
CA ASP A 304 10.40 10.43 12.67
C ASP A 304 11.91 10.61 12.43
N ILE A 305 12.73 10.50 13.48
CA ILE A 305 14.19 10.53 13.37
C ILE A 305 14.67 9.33 12.55
N THR A 306 14.26 8.11 12.91
CA THR A 306 14.64 6.88 12.21
C THR A 306 14.28 6.94 10.72
N LEU A 307 13.03 7.31 10.40
CA LEU A 307 12.57 7.44 9.02
C LEU A 307 13.29 8.56 8.27
N LYS A 308 13.70 9.64 8.96
CA LYS A 308 14.48 10.70 8.34
C LYS A 308 15.88 10.21 7.98
N GLU A 309 16.54 9.49 8.89
CA GLU A 309 17.85 8.89 8.64
C GLU A 309 17.84 7.97 7.42
N ASP A 310 16.83 7.09 7.33
CA ASP A 310 16.61 6.21 6.17
C ASP A 310 16.38 7.00 4.87
N VAL A 311 15.50 7.99 4.90
CA VAL A 311 15.20 8.83 3.72
C VAL A 311 16.42 9.59 3.25
N ASP A 312 17.24 10.11 4.17
CA ASP A 312 18.47 10.85 3.84
C ASP A 312 19.46 9.93 3.10
N ILE A 313 19.64 8.68 3.55
CA ILE A 313 20.46 7.69 2.84
C ILE A 313 19.84 7.30 1.50
N LEU A 314 18.55 6.99 1.46
CA LEU A 314 17.86 6.59 0.24
C LEU A 314 17.96 7.69 -0.84
N ASN A 315 17.89 8.97 -0.47
CA ASN A 315 18.04 10.09 -1.39
C ASN A 315 19.46 10.18 -1.99
N GLY A 316 20.46 9.63 -1.31
CA GLY A 316 21.84 9.57 -1.80
C GLY A 316 22.13 8.39 -2.73
N ILE A 317 21.23 7.40 -2.86
CA ILE A 317 21.43 6.25 -3.72
C ILE A 317 21.09 6.62 -5.17
N TYR A 318 22.01 6.36 -6.10
CA TYR A 318 21.76 6.56 -7.53
C TYR A 318 20.81 5.49 -8.08
N ASP A 319 19.79 5.89 -8.84
CA ASP A 319 18.70 5.03 -9.32
C ASP A 319 19.18 3.79 -10.10
N ASN A 320 20.28 3.92 -10.87
CA ASN A 320 20.82 2.79 -11.65
C ASN A 320 21.59 1.77 -10.79
N TYR A 321 21.81 2.06 -9.51
CA TYR A 321 22.65 1.26 -8.61
C TYR A 321 21.91 0.69 -7.40
N VAL A 322 20.61 0.95 -7.27
CA VAL A 322 19.80 0.49 -6.11
C VAL A 322 19.82 -1.04 -5.89
N LYS A 323 20.05 -1.83 -6.96
CA LYS A 323 20.16 -3.29 -6.83
C LYS A 323 21.54 -3.77 -6.39
N GLY A 324 22.52 -2.86 -6.33
CA GLY A 324 23.92 -3.17 -6.06
C GLY A 324 24.56 -4.07 -7.13
N PHE A 325 25.89 -4.22 -7.02
CA PHE A 325 26.67 -5.11 -7.89
C PHE A 325 27.19 -6.35 -7.15
N MET A 326 27.25 -6.27 -5.81
CA MET A 326 27.77 -7.35 -4.97
C MET A 326 26.81 -7.55 -3.80
N ASN A 327 26.54 -8.83 -3.50
CA ASN A 327 25.74 -9.20 -2.36
C ASN A 327 26.60 -9.97 -1.35
N THR A 328 26.26 -9.81 -0.08
CA THR A 328 26.89 -10.51 1.04
C THR A 328 25.88 -11.43 1.70
N LYS A 329 26.32 -12.23 2.68
CA LYS A 329 25.39 -13.05 3.48
C LYS A 329 24.37 -12.22 4.27
N PHE A 330 24.65 -10.94 4.47
CA PHE A 330 23.78 -10.03 5.21
C PHE A 330 22.59 -9.50 4.37
N ASP A 331 22.65 -9.67 3.04
CA ASP A 331 21.61 -9.22 2.12
C ASP A 331 20.53 -10.30 1.88
N ILE A 332 20.59 -11.42 2.61
CA ILE A 332 19.72 -12.59 2.35
C ILE A 332 18.23 -12.25 2.34
N THR A 333 17.77 -11.40 3.27
CA THR A 333 16.34 -11.03 3.40
C THR A 333 15.88 -10.23 2.17
N GLN A 334 16.66 -9.24 1.77
CA GLN A 334 16.40 -8.40 0.59
C GLN A 334 16.42 -9.22 -0.71
N LEU A 335 17.39 -10.14 -0.84
CA LEU A 335 17.49 -11.02 -2.01
C LEU A 335 16.27 -11.94 -2.12
N LYS A 336 15.82 -12.51 -1.01
CA LYS A 336 14.64 -13.39 -0.98
C LYS A 336 13.33 -12.62 -1.21
N TYR A 337 13.20 -11.42 -0.64
CA TYR A 337 12.10 -10.50 -0.97
C TYR A 337 12.07 -10.20 -2.47
N ARG A 338 13.20 -9.79 -3.06
CA ARG A 338 13.32 -9.47 -4.49
C ARG A 338 13.01 -10.65 -5.40
N GLU A 339 13.48 -11.87 -5.03
CA GLU A 339 13.17 -13.11 -5.74
C GLU A 339 11.65 -13.35 -5.80
N LYS A 340 10.99 -13.32 -4.63
CA LYS A 340 9.54 -13.54 -4.54
C LYS A 340 8.74 -12.43 -5.23
N TRP A 341 9.15 -11.17 -5.06
CA TRP A 341 8.56 -10.03 -5.74
C TRP A 341 8.63 -10.19 -7.27
N ASN A 342 9.81 -10.48 -7.81
CA ASN A 342 9.99 -10.63 -9.25
C ASN A 342 9.13 -11.75 -9.83
N LYS A 343 9.01 -12.86 -9.11
CA LYS A 343 8.15 -13.99 -9.50
C LYS A 343 6.69 -13.56 -9.63
N GLN A 344 6.18 -12.72 -8.72
CA GLN A 344 4.77 -12.32 -8.71
C GLN A 344 4.46 -11.15 -9.66
N PHE A 345 5.37 -10.19 -9.82
CA PHE A 345 5.06 -8.92 -10.48
C PHE A 345 5.78 -8.71 -11.83
N ILE A 346 6.84 -9.47 -12.14
CA ILE A 346 7.63 -9.26 -13.36
C ILE A 346 7.52 -10.44 -14.33
N SER A 347 7.37 -11.68 -13.86
CA SER A 347 7.44 -12.90 -14.70
C SER A 347 6.36 -13.00 -15.80
N GLU A 348 5.22 -12.30 -15.66
CA GLU A 348 4.18 -12.31 -16.71
C GLU A 348 4.49 -11.43 -17.92
N LYS A 349 5.51 -10.58 -17.90
CA LYS A 349 5.88 -9.77 -19.07
C LYS A 349 6.51 -10.59 -20.20
N ASN A 350 7.15 -11.72 -19.88
CA ASN A 350 7.87 -12.52 -20.87
C ASN A 350 6.98 -13.54 -21.64
N ASN A 351 5.79 -13.85 -21.12
CA ASN A 351 4.88 -14.83 -21.76
C ASN A 351 3.91 -14.22 -22.80
N LYS A 352 3.94 -12.90 -23.03
CA LYS A 352 3.06 -12.22 -24.02
C LYS A 352 3.78 -11.75 -25.27
N ASN A 353 5.10 -11.95 -25.35
CA ASN A 353 5.92 -11.67 -26.55
C ASN A 353 6.54 -12.94 -27.18
N ALA A 354 6.06 -14.12 -26.82
CA ALA A 354 6.42 -15.39 -27.44
C ALA A 354 5.26 -15.89 -28.32
#